data_32fabd2d8cc7316a45019cb725a339b7
#
_entry.id   32fabd2d8cc7316a45019cb725a339b7
#
_cell.length_a   1.000
_cell.length_b   1.000
_cell.length_c   1.000
_cell.angle_alpha   90.00
_cell.angle_beta   90.00
_cell.angle_gamma   90.00
#
_symmetry.space_group_name_H-M   'P 1'
#
loop_
_entity.id
_entity.type
_entity.pdbx_description
1 polymer ?
#
loop_
_entity_poly.entity_id
_entity_poly.type
_entity_poly.pdbx_seq_one_letter_code
_entity_poly.pdbx_strand_id
1 'polypeptide(L)'
;MEIFLDENLPKNLWKALRAAGYLTTRLVDEGLRGRPDSAIFRQIRSHATIITRDKDFLKTEQFPIPHSGIIVVRLPNSTPVAEVVREVLNALATLKEQDLTNKVFVVEPDQVRLRP
;
A
#
# COMPACT_ATOMS: atom_id res chain seq x y z
N MET A 1 -4.90 6.41 -10.43
CA MET A 1 -4.04 6.19 -9.24
C MET A 1 -3.02 5.12 -9.58
N GLU A 2 -1.78 5.39 -9.31
CA GLU A 2 -0.70 4.44 -9.49
C GLU A 2 -0.35 3.84 -8.14
N ILE A 3 -0.23 2.50 -8.10
CA ILE A 3 -0.03 1.75 -6.85
C ILE A 3 1.25 0.93 -6.93
N PHE A 4 2.00 0.94 -5.85
CA PHE A 4 3.16 0.07 -5.67
C PHE A 4 2.89 -0.90 -4.53
N LEU A 5 3.00 -2.21 -4.81
CA LEU A 5 2.79 -3.25 -3.80
C LEU A 5 4.12 -3.75 -3.26
N ASP A 6 4.26 -3.72 -1.95
CA ASP A 6 5.42 -4.28 -1.26
C ASP A 6 5.40 -5.82 -1.34
N GLU A 7 6.56 -6.44 -1.10
CA GLU A 7 6.74 -7.89 -1.34
C GLU A 7 5.93 -8.81 -0.41
N ASN A 8 5.49 -8.32 0.74
CA ASN A 8 4.77 -9.11 1.73
C ASN A 8 3.25 -9.17 1.48
N LEU A 9 2.80 -8.78 0.30
CA LEU A 9 1.40 -8.83 -0.09
C LEU A 9 1.17 -9.94 -1.12
N PRO A 10 0.00 -10.59 -1.10
CA PRO A 10 -0.24 -11.72 -2.00
C PRO A 10 -0.36 -11.30 -3.47
N LYS A 11 0.13 -12.17 -4.37
CA LYS A 11 0.05 -11.93 -5.81
C LYS A 11 -1.38 -11.74 -6.31
N ASN A 12 -2.35 -12.42 -5.67
CA ASN A 12 -3.76 -12.25 -6.03
C ASN A 12 -4.25 -10.83 -5.82
N LEU A 13 -3.68 -10.10 -4.88
CA LEU A 13 -4.01 -8.68 -4.69
C LEU A 13 -3.57 -7.86 -5.89
N TRP A 14 -2.36 -8.09 -6.40
CA TRP A 14 -1.87 -7.42 -7.60
C TRP A 14 -2.80 -7.65 -8.79
N LYS A 15 -3.23 -8.91 -9.00
CA LYS A 15 -4.14 -9.24 -10.09
C LYS A 15 -5.48 -8.55 -9.94
N ALA A 16 -6.02 -8.54 -8.72
CA ALA A 16 -7.32 -7.93 -8.45
C ALA A 16 -7.29 -6.41 -8.64
N LEU A 17 -6.23 -5.76 -8.21
CA LEU A 17 -6.08 -4.31 -8.39
C LEU A 17 -6.00 -3.93 -9.86
N ARG A 18 -5.25 -4.69 -10.65
CA ARG A 18 -5.17 -4.45 -12.09
C ARG A 18 -6.52 -4.68 -12.77
N ALA A 19 -7.23 -5.73 -12.38
CA ALA A 19 -8.57 -6.01 -12.92
C ALA A 19 -9.56 -4.89 -12.57
N ALA A 20 -9.36 -4.23 -11.43
CA ALA A 20 -10.20 -3.11 -11.01
C ALA A 20 -9.81 -1.77 -11.66
N GLY A 21 -8.78 -1.76 -12.50
CA GLY A 21 -8.38 -0.58 -13.25
C GLY A 21 -7.24 0.22 -12.64
N TYR A 22 -6.63 -0.25 -11.56
CA TYR A 22 -5.49 0.45 -10.97
C TYR A 22 -4.18 0.06 -11.66
N LEU A 23 -3.37 1.04 -12.01
CA LEU A 23 -2.02 0.80 -12.51
C LEU A 23 -1.16 0.36 -11.33
N THR A 24 -0.84 -0.94 -11.27
CA THR A 24 -0.22 -1.54 -10.10
C THR A 24 1.06 -2.27 -10.48
N THR A 25 2.16 -1.94 -9.79
CA THR A 25 3.44 -2.64 -9.93
C THR A 25 3.82 -3.30 -8.62
N ARG A 26 4.63 -4.36 -8.71
CA ARG A 26 5.13 -5.07 -7.54
C ARG A 26 6.60 -4.78 -7.34
N LEU A 27 7.04 -4.87 -6.09
CA LEU A 27 8.46 -4.67 -5.74
C LEU A 27 9.38 -5.56 -6.60
N VAL A 28 9.00 -6.81 -6.82
CA VAL A 28 9.81 -7.75 -7.59
C VAL A 28 9.96 -7.30 -9.05
N ASP A 29 8.93 -6.68 -9.61
CA ASP A 29 8.93 -6.21 -11.00
C ASP A 29 9.79 -4.96 -11.18
N GLU A 30 10.03 -4.22 -10.10
CA GLU A 30 10.86 -3.01 -10.13
C GLU A 30 12.34 -3.28 -9.83
N GLY A 31 12.71 -4.55 -9.59
CA GLY A 31 14.08 -4.91 -9.27
C GLY A 31 14.54 -4.41 -7.91
N LEU A 32 13.62 -4.16 -7.00
CA LEU A 32 13.93 -3.58 -5.69
C LEU A 32 14.02 -4.62 -4.57
N ARG A 33 13.88 -5.88 -4.92
CA ARG A 33 13.91 -6.97 -3.94
C ARG A 33 15.22 -6.96 -3.17
N GLY A 34 15.14 -7.06 -1.85
CA GLY A 34 16.31 -7.07 -0.97
C GLY A 34 16.85 -5.68 -0.61
N ARG A 35 16.29 -4.61 -1.17
CA ARG A 35 16.68 -3.26 -0.80
C ARG A 35 16.00 -2.81 0.50
N PRO A 36 16.64 -1.94 1.30
CA PRO A 36 16.01 -1.40 2.51
C PRO A 36 14.74 -0.62 2.17
N ASP A 37 13.77 -0.63 3.08
CA ASP A 37 12.49 0.10 2.92
C ASP A 37 12.71 1.58 2.59
N SER A 38 13.70 2.23 3.22
CA SER A 38 13.98 3.64 2.95
C SER A 38 14.42 3.90 1.51
N ALA A 39 15.18 2.96 0.91
CA ALA A 39 15.60 3.09 -0.48
C ALA A 39 14.42 2.89 -1.44
N ILE A 40 13.56 1.91 -1.15
CA ILE A 40 12.35 1.64 -1.92
C ILE A 40 11.45 2.87 -1.88
N PHE A 41 11.19 3.37 -0.69
CA PHE A 41 10.35 4.55 -0.49
C PHE A 41 10.85 5.75 -1.29
N ARG A 42 12.15 6.03 -1.21
CA ARG A 42 12.77 7.17 -1.88
C ARG A 42 12.56 7.13 -3.39
N GLN A 43 12.60 5.92 -3.97
CA GLN A 43 12.43 5.74 -5.41
C GLN A 43 10.96 5.86 -5.84
N ILE A 44 10.02 5.44 -5.01
CA ILE A 44 8.62 5.27 -5.37
C ILE A 44 7.75 6.46 -4.95
N ARG A 45 8.10 7.14 -3.88
CA ARG A 45 7.23 8.10 -3.17
C ARG A 45 6.63 9.21 -4.03
N SER A 46 7.28 9.57 -5.13
CA SER A 46 6.85 10.72 -5.94
C SER A 46 5.82 10.34 -7.00
N HIS A 47 5.63 9.06 -7.29
CA HIS A 47 4.77 8.65 -8.39
C HIS A 47 3.78 7.54 -8.09
N ALA A 48 3.85 6.90 -6.94
CA ALA A 48 2.92 5.84 -6.60
C ALA A 48 2.54 5.85 -5.13
N THR A 49 1.29 5.44 -4.86
CA THR A 49 0.83 5.15 -3.50
C THR A 49 1.37 3.79 -3.10
N ILE A 50 2.01 3.71 -1.95
CA ILE A 50 2.60 2.46 -1.46
C ILE A 50 1.58 1.71 -0.61
N ILE A 51 1.37 0.42 -0.93
CA ILE A 51 0.58 -0.47 -0.08
C ILE A 51 1.52 -1.53 0.48
N THR A 52 1.55 -1.68 1.80
CA THR A 52 2.48 -2.57 2.50
C THR A 52 1.83 -3.17 3.74
N ARG A 53 2.33 -4.32 4.19
CA ARG A 53 1.98 -4.87 5.50
C ARG A 53 2.99 -4.49 6.57
N ASP A 54 4.09 -3.87 6.20
CA ASP A 54 5.16 -3.53 7.13
C ASP A 54 4.79 -2.29 7.94
N LYS A 55 4.60 -2.50 9.25
CA LYS A 55 4.25 -1.41 10.16
C LYS A 55 5.35 -0.37 10.30
N ASP A 56 6.58 -0.67 9.87
CA ASP A 56 7.67 0.31 9.92
C ASP A 56 7.36 1.51 9.03
N PHE A 57 6.51 1.36 8.00
CA PHE A 57 6.05 2.50 7.19
C PHE A 57 5.18 3.49 7.96
N LEU A 58 4.81 3.16 9.21
CA LEU A 58 4.14 4.10 10.09
C LEU A 58 5.11 5.06 10.81
N LYS A 59 6.41 4.84 10.67
CA LYS A 59 7.44 5.69 11.28
C LYS A 59 7.70 6.89 10.38
N THR A 60 7.02 7.99 10.66
CA THR A 60 7.05 9.19 9.81
C THR A 60 8.45 9.79 9.64
N GLU A 61 9.31 9.65 10.64
CA GLU A 61 10.69 10.14 10.55
C GLU A 61 11.53 9.36 9.54
N GLN A 62 11.18 8.12 9.23
CA GLN A 62 11.87 7.30 8.22
C GLN A 62 11.24 7.42 6.84
N PHE A 63 9.96 7.81 6.79
CA PHE A 63 9.20 7.92 5.55
C PHE A 63 8.54 9.29 5.46
N PRO A 64 9.38 10.34 5.36
CA PRO A 64 8.90 11.72 5.44
C PRO A 64 8.16 12.16 4.19
N ILE A 65 7.33 13.18 4.38
CA ILE A 65 6.74 13.88 3.24
C ILE A 65 7.85 14.62 2.47
N PRO A 66 7.68 14.85 1.15
CA PRO A 66 6.48 14.55 0.36
C PRO A 66 6.44 13.11 -0.12
N HIS A 67 5.22 12.56 -0.22
CA HIS A 67 4.98 11.26 -0.85
C HIS A 67 3.54 11.22 -1.40
N SER A 68 3.27 10.23 -2.24
CA SER A 68 1.98 10.09 -2.91
C SER A 68 0.98 9.25 -2.12
N GLY A 69 1.24 9.00 -0.85
CA GLY A 69 0.37 8.25 0.02
C GLY A 69 0.96 6.90 0.42
N ILE A 70 0.66 6.49 1.64
CA ILE A 70 1.06 5.19 2.18
C ILE A 70 -0.19 4.53 2.77
N ILE A 71 -0.41 3.27 2.42
CA ILE A 71 -1.49 2.46 2.98
C ILE A 71 -0.87 1.24 3.64
N VAL A 72 -1.03 1.14 4.96
CA VAL A 72 -0.49 0.03 5.73
C VAL A 72 -1.62 -0.94 6.05
N VAL A 73 -1.47 -2.20 5.62
CA VAL A 73 -2.47 -3.24 5.82
C VAL A 73 -2.20 -3.91 7.16
N ARG A 74 -3.10 -3.70 8.12
CA ARG A 74 -3.01 -4.22 9.49
C ARG A 74 -4.10 -5.25 9.75
N LEU A 75 -4.09 -6.31 8.95
CA LEU A 75 -4.98 -7.46 9.11
C LEU A 75 -4.21 -8.58 9.81
N PRO A 76 -4.89 -9.42 10.60
CA PRO A 76 -4.23 -10.58 11.21
C PRO A 76 -3.51 -11.44 10.15
N ASN A 77 -2.37 -12.02 10.52
CA ASN A 77 -1.61 -12.87 9.61
C ASN A 77 -2.40 -14.09 9.14
N SER A 78 -3.39 -14.51 9.92
CA SER A 78 -4.27 -15.63 9.58
C SER A 78 -5.38 -15.25 8.59
N THR A 79 -5.47 -13.97 8.20
CA THR A 79 -6.52 -13.52 7.29
C THR A 79 -6.38 -14.22 5.93
N PRO A 80 -7.42 -14.89 5.44
CA PRO A 80 -7.37 -15.52 4.12
C PRO A 80 -7.07 -14.51 3.02
N VAL A 81 -6.36 -14.97 1.98
CA VAL A 81 -5.98 -14.10 0.86
C VAL A 81 -7.18 -13.39 0.24
N ALA A 82 -8.30 -14.11 0.07
CA ALA A 82 -9.51 -13.50 -0.51
C ALA A 82 -10.04 -12.35 0.36
N GLU A 83 -9.91 -12.44 1.67
CA GLU A 83 -10.33 -11.35 2.56
C GLU A 83 -9.35 -10.18 2.53
N VAL A 84 -8.05 -10.46 2.42
CA VAL A 84 -7.05 -9.38 2.25
C VAL A 84 -7.38 -8.58 0.98
N VAL A 85 -7.66 -9.28 -0.12
CA VAL A 85 -8.03 -8.64 -1.38
C VAL A 85 -9.29 -7.79 -1.22
N ARG A 86 -10.34 -8.35 -0.60
CA ARG A 86 -11.59 -7.64 -0.38
C ARG A 86 -11.40 -6.38 0.46
N GLU A 87 -10.66 -6.49 1.56
CA GLU A 87 -10.42 -5.36 2.46
C GLU A 87 -9.65 -4.22 1.78
N VAL A 88 -8.63 -4.57 1.00
CA VAL A 88 -7.85 -3.55 0.29
C VAL A 88 -8.67 -2.89 -0.81
N LEU A 89 -9.44 -3.67 -1.58
CA LEU A 89 -10.30 -3.10 -2.62
C LEU A 89 -11.37 -2.19 -2.03
N ASN A 90 -11.98 -2.58 -0.91
CA ASN A 90 -12.96 -1.75 -0.22
C ASN A 90 -12.34 -0.46 0.30
N ALA A 91 -11.15 -0.55 0.86
CA ALA A 91 -10.43 0.63 1.34
C ALA A 91 -10.14 1.61 0.20
N LEU A 92 -9.67 1.11 -0.93
CA LEU A 92 -9.39 1.96 -2.09
C LEU A 92 -10.66 2.59 -2.65
N ALA A 93 -11.77 1.85 -2.66
CA ALA A 93 -13.05 2.40 -3.09
C ALA A 93 -13.49 3.54 -2.17
N THR A 94 -13.29 3.40 -0.87
CA THR A 94 -13.59 4.44 0.13
C THR A 94 -12.71 5.68 -0.07
N LEU A 95 -11.44 5.48 -0.43
CA LEU A 95 -10.46 6.56 -0.58
C LEU A 95 -10.41 7.17 -1.98
N LYS A 96 -11.18 6.63 -2.90
CA LYS A 96 -11.11 6.92 -4.33
C LYS A 96 -11.19 8.42 -4.67
N GLU A 97 -12.03 9.16 -3.94
CA GLU A 97 -12.25 10.59 -4.19
C GLU A 97 -11.34 11.48 -3.33
N GLN A 98 -10.48 10.88 -2.53
CA GLN A 98 -9.61 11.64 -1.63
C GLN A 98 -8.23 11.82 -2.21
N ASP A 99 -7.60 12.94 -1.84
CA ASP A 99 -6.19 13.17 -2.12
C ASP A 99 -5.37 12.43 -1.07
N LEU A 100 -4.58 11.44 -1.50
CA LEU A 100 -3.74 10.65 -0.61
C LEU A 100 -2.36 11.25 -0.37
N THR A 101 -2.03 12.35 -1.04
CA THR A 101 -0.72 12.99 -0.93
C THR A 101 -0.37 13.32 0.51
N ASN A 102 0.80 12.88 0.94
CA ASN A 102 1.35 13.13 2.28
C ASN A 102 0.52 12.52 3.42
N LYS A 103 -0.34 11.56 3.12
CA LYS A 103 -1.21 10.93 4.12
C LYS A 103 -0.87 9.46 4.29
N VAL A 104 -1.06 8.96 5.50
CA VAL A 104 -0.89 7.56 5.83
C VAL A 104 -2.22 7.01 6.30
N PHE A 105 -2.67 5.94 5.65
CA PHE A 105 -3.91 5.27 6.01
C PHE A 105 -3.60 3.87 6.53
N VAL A 106 -4.44 3.39 7.42
CA VAL A 106 -4.33 2.04 7.97
C VAL A 106 -5.58 1.26 7.61
N VAL A 107 -5.41 0.11 6.97
CA VAL A 107 -6.50 -0.82 6.66
C VAL A 107 -6.58 -1.85 7.79
N GLU A 108 -7.71 -1.87 8.48
CA GLU A 108 -8.01 -2.81 9.55
C GLU A 108 -9.29 -3.57 9.17
N PRO A 109 -9.67 -4.64 9.90
CA PRO A 109 -10.90 -5.37 9.55
C PRO A 109 -12.10 -4.42 9.46
N ASP A 110 -12.74 -4.44 8.28
CA ASP A 110 -13.94 -3.66 7.97
C ASP A 110 -13.81 -2.15 8.08
N GLN A 111 -12.57 -1.62 8.11
CA GLN A 111 -12.39 -0.17 8.13
C GLN A 111 -11.05 0.26 7.53
N VAL A 112 -11.02 1.50 7.07
CA VAL A 112 -9.78 2.20 6.73
C VAL A 112 -9.79 3.53 7.47
N ARG A 113 -8.66 3.90 8.07
CA ARG A 113 -8.59 5.14 8.83
C ARG A 113 -7.33 5.93 8.52
N LEU A 114 -7.45 7.25 8.56
CA LEU A 114 -6.33 8.16 8.44
C LEU A 114 -5.51 8.11 9.72
N ARG A 115 -4.21 7.94 9.59
CA ARG A 115 -3.29 8.03 10.71
C ARG A 115 -2.95 9.51 10.95
N PRO A 116 -3.12 10.01 12.19
CA PRO A 116 -2.76 11.37 12.55
C PRO A 116 -1.28 11.65 12.41
#